data_203372ed49a615a8931f67d0c771b20e
#
_entry.id   203372ed49a615a8931f67d0c771b20e
#
_cell.length_a   1.000
_cell.length_b   1.000
_cell.length_c   1.000
_cell.angle_alpha   90.00
_cell.angle_beta   90.00
_cell.angle_gamma   90.00
#
_symmetry.space_group_name_H-M   'P 1'
#
loop_
_entity.id
_entity.type
_entity.pdbx_description
1 polymer ?
#
loop_
_entity_poly.entity_id
_entity_poly.type
_entity_poly.pdbx_seq_one_letter_code
_entity_poly.pdbx_strand_id
1 'polypeptide(L)' 'MADLILKSGNDRSVLRRHPWIFAGSVDRLEGRARAGDTVLVMDSRGKPLARAAWSPESQIRARVW' A
#
# COMPACT_ATOMS: atom_id res chain seq x y z
N MET A 1 -6.61 -10.45 -6.06
CA MET A 1 -6.28 -9.13 -5.47
C MET A 1 -4.78 -9.08 -5.25
N ALA A 2 -4.15 -7.97 -5.58
CA ALA A 2 -2.73 -7.80 -5.35
C ALA A 2 -2.46 -7.35 -3.92
N ASP A 3 -1.26 -7.65 -3.44
CA ASP A 3 -0.81 -7.27 -2.11
C ASP A 3 0.27 -6.20 -2.21
N LEU A 4 0.04 -5.07 -1.54
CA LEU A 4 0.99 -3.97 -1.48
C LEU A 4 1.80 -4.10 -0.19
N ILE A 5 3.09 -4.41 -0.34
CA ILE A 5 3.97 -4.67 0.80
C ILE A 5 4.75 -3.39 1.11
N LEU A 6 4.64 -2.93 2.34
CA LEU A 6 5.36 -1.75 2.81
C LEU A 6 6.75 -2.10 3.29
N LYS A 7 7.66 -1.14 3.20
CA LYS A 7 9.00 -1.26 3.78
C LYS A 7 8.91 -1.32 5.29
N SER A 8 9.86 -2.02 5.91
CA SER A 8 9.96 -2.10 7.37
C SER A 8 10.01 -0.70 7.97
N GLY A 9 9.17 -0.45 8.98
CA GLY A 9 9.08 0.83 9.65
C GLY A 9 8.18 1.86 8.98
N ASN A 10 7.68 1.61 7.77
CA ASN A 10 6.83 2.54 7.03
C ASN A 10 5.33 2.26 7.17
N ASP A 11 4.97 1.30 7.99
CA ASP A 11 3.58 0.94 8.25
C ASP A 11 2.91 1.87 9.27
N ARG A 12 3.68 2.69 9.98
CA ARG A 12 3.16 3.58 11.03
C ARG A 12 2.12 4.57 10.52
N SER A 13 2.30 5.11 9.32
CA SER A 13 1.35 6.06 8.74
C SER A 13 -0.01 5.42 8.55
N VAL A 14 -0.04 4.18 8.09
CA VAL A 14 -1.29 3.44 7.90
C VAL A 14 -1.95 3.17 9.24
N LEU A 15 -1.18 2.76 10.24
CA LEU A 15 -1.67 2.49 11.59
C LEU A 15 -2.22 3.76 12.26
N ARG A 16 -1.71 4.92 11.90
CA ARG A 16 -2.21 6.22 12.35
C ARG A 16 -3.36 6.75 11.52
N ARG A 17 -3.91 5.93 10.63
CA ARG A 17 -5.02 6.28 9.74
C ARG A 17 -4.67 7.39 8.74
N HIS A 18 -3.40 7.53 8.39
CA HIS A 18 -3.00 8.42 7.30
C HIS A 18 -3.41 7.75 5.98
N PRO A 19 -4.24 8.40 5.15
CA PRO A 19 -4.84 7.72 3.99
C PRO A 19 -3.91 7.55 2.80
N TRP A 20 -2.76 8.22 2.79
CA TRP A 20 -1.88 8.24 1.64
C TRP A 20 -0.64 7.38 1.89
N ILE A 21 -0.35 6.51 0.93
CA ILE A 21 0.85 5.68 0.96
C ILE A 21 1.74 6.16 -0.18
N PHE A 22 2.87 6.78 0.18
CA PHE A 22 3.81 7.32 -0.79
C PHE A 22 4.66 6.21 -1.39
N ALA A 23 5.13 6.44 -2.64
CA ALA A 23 5.96 5.48 -3.36
C ALA A 23 7.19 5.06 -2.56
N GLY A 24 7.80 5.98 -1.83
CA GLY A 24 8.98 5.70 -1.00
C GLY A 24 8.74 4.73 0.15
N SER A 25 7.48 4.53 0.55
CA SER A 25 7.10 3.59 1.62
C SER A 25 6.81 2.19 1.11
N VAL A 26 6.73 2.01 -0.22
CA VAL A 26 6.38 0.73 -0.83
C VAL A 26 7.62 -0.09 -1.10
N ASP A 27 7.66 -1.32 -0.59
CA ASP A 27 8.71 -2.28 -0.91
C ASP A 27 8.43 -2.91 -2.28
N ARG A 28 7.25 -3.50 -2.42
CA ARG A 28 6.86 -4.15 -3.67
C ARG A 28 5.35 -4.37 -3.74
N LEU A 29 4.88 -4.65 -4.94
CA LEU A 29 3.52 -5.13 -5.16
C LEU A 29 3.60 -6.60 -5.56
N GLU A 30 2.95 -7.47 -4.82
CA GLU A 30 2.83 -8.88 -5.17
C GLU A 30 1.51 -9.12 -5.87
N GLY A 31 1.56 -9.78 -7.03
CA GLY A 31 0.39 -9.97 -7.89
C GLY A 31 0.28 -8.85 -8.91
N ARG A 32 -0.92 -8.67 -9.43
CA ARG A 32 -1.18 -7.66 -10.48
C ARG A 32 -2.31 -6.75 -10.07
N ALA A 33 -2.12 -5.46 -10.30
CA ALA A 33 -3.15 -4.45 -10.10
C ALA A 33 -3.03 -3.38 -11.17
N ARG A 34 -4.18 -2.89 -11.64
CA ARG A 34 -4.27 -1.76 -12.53
C ARG A 34 -4.57 -0.50 -11.73
N ALA A 35 -4.37 0.67 -12.35
CA ALA A 35 -4.73 1.93 -11.72
C ALA A 35 -6.20 1.90 -11.25
N GLY A 36 -6.43 2.24 -9.99
CA GLY A 36 -7.75 2.23 -9.40
C GLY A 36 -8.18 0.91 -8.76
N ASP A 37 -7.47 -0.17 -9.02
CA ASP A 37 -7.80 -1.47 -8.40
C ASP A 37 -7.58 -1.41 -6.89
N THR A 38 -8.38 -2.17 -6.16
CA THR A 38 -8.20 -2.33 -4.72
C THR A 38 -7.07 -3.31 -4.46
N VAL A 39 -6.14 -2.91 -3.60
CA VAL A 39 -5.03 -3.77 -3.15
C VAL A 39 -5.11 -3.93 -1.63
N LEU A 40 -4.57 -5.04 -1.14
CA LEU A 40 -4.43 -5.28 0.28
C LEU A 40 -3.07 -4.75 0.74
N VAL A 41 -3.09 -3.78 1.65
CA VAL A 41 -1.86 -3.20 2.20
C VAL A 41 -1.39 -4.06 3.35
N MET A 42 -0.14 -4.48 3.29
CA MET A 42 0.47 -5.35 4.30
C MET A 42 1.77 -4.74 4.80
N ASP A 43 2.13 -5.04 6.04
CA ASP A 43 3.43 -4.64 6.56
C ASP A 43 4.55 -5.55 6.00
N SER A 44 5.80 -5.26 6.40
CA SER A 44 6.95 -6.03 5.93
C SER A 44 6.94 -7.51 6.37
N ARG A 45 6.12 -7.84 7.34
CA ARG A 45 5.98 -9.20 7.86
C ARG A 45 4.80 -9.95 7.27
N GLY A 46 4.05 -9.32 6.38
CA GLY A 46 2.89 -9.92 5.75
C GLY A 46 1.59 -9.77 6.55
N LYS A 47 1.57 -8.90 7.56
CA LYS A 47 0.35 -8.63 8.31
C LYS A 47 -0.55 -7.67 7.54
N PRO A 48 -1.82 -8.02 7.28
CA PRO A 48 -2.72 -7.09 6.58
C PRO A 48 -3.06 -5.88 7.46
N LEU A 49 -3.00 -4.69 6.86
CA LEU A 49 -3.23 -3.43 7.55
C LEU A 49 -4.49 -2.73 7.07
N ALA A 50 -4.72 -2.68 5.74
CA ALA A 50 -5.80 -1.92 5.17
C ALA A 50 -6.03 -2.31 3.71
N ARG A 51 -7.11 -1.80 3.13
CA ARG A 51 -7.35 -1.87 1.69
C ARG A 51 -7.18 -0.48 1.11
N ALA A 52 -6.64 -0.41 -0.10
CA ALA A 52 -6.34 0.87 -0.73
C ALA A 52 -6.56 0.81 -2.24
N ALA A 53 -6.78 1.98 -2.83
CA ALA A 53 -6.80 2.12 -4.29
C ALA A 53 -5.37 2.28 -4.79
N TRP A 54 -5.02 1.53 -5.82
CA TRP A 54 -3.67 1.47 -6.38
C TRP A 54 -3.48 2.55 -7.45
N SER A 55 -2.34 3.28 -7.39
CA SER A 55 -1.97 4.31 -8.37
C SER A 55 -0.51 4.12 -8.77
N PRO A 56 -0.23 3.32 -9.81
CA PRO A 56 1.14 2.92 -10.13
C PRO A 56 2.04 4.05 -10.62
N GLU A 57 1.46 5.14 -11.15
CA GLU A 57 2.23 6.23 -11.73
C GLU A 57 2.30 7.48 -10.84
N SER A 58 1.65 7.46 -9.69
CA SER A 58 1.62 8.60 -8.78
C SER A 58 2.62 8.45 -7.66
N GLN A 59 3.11 9.58 -7.12
CA GLN A 59 3.92 9.58 -5.89
C GLN A 59 3.09 9.10 -4.70
N ILE A 60 1.80 9.40 -4.69
CA ILE A 60 0.85 8.77 -3.76
C ILE A 60 0.47 7.44 -4.40
N ARG A 61 1.22 6.41 -4.05
CA ARG A 61 1.13 5.10 -4.71
C ARG A 61 -0.16 4.38 -4.38
N ALA A 62 -0.73 4.62 -3.22
CA ALA A 62 -2.00 4.04 -2.84
C ALA A 62 -2.76 4.99 -1.90
N ARG A 63 -4.08 4.91 -1.98
CA ARG A 63 -4.97 5.70 -1.13
C ARG A 63 -5.83 4.73 -0.34
N VAL A 64 -5.69 4.76 0.99
CA VAL A 64 -6.44 3.87 1.89
C VAL A 64 -7.92 4.24 1.86
N TRP A 65 -8.76 3.21 1.76
CA TRP A 65 -10.21 3.35 1.81
C TRP A 65 -10.76 3.76 3.17
#